data_3abb0753a090e6015c3e902b887615c8
#
_entry.id   3abb0753a090e6015c3e902b887615c8
#
_cell.length_a   1.000
_cell.length_b   1.000
_cell.length_c   1.000
_cell.angle_alpha   90.00
_cell.angle_beta   90.00
_cell.angle_gamma   90.00
#
_symmetry.space_group_name_H-M   'P 1'
#
loop_
_entity.id
_entity.type
_entity.pdbx_description
1 polymer ?
#
loop_
_entity_poly.entity_id
_entity_poly.type
_entity_poly.pdbx_seq_one_letter_code
_entity_poly.pdbx_strand_id
1 'polypeptide(L)'
;MDDRLAPTEVERITLLSVGCYDASGVISFVYEHDIEGGSEMNQYITGTAIKGLREQRKMTQLQLAEILGVSEKTVSKWETMRGLPDIMLLEPISDAFGISVPELISGYQIKNANVSANMMRSKFYICPVCGNVIHSMGEAVVHCHGIQLLPAEAEQTDEHHMIFIERVEDEYFVRINHEMTKTHYISFIAAVSSERCQMVKLYPEGEAEARFKICGVRRICFYCNRDGLFSQDVVKE
;
A
#
# COMPACT_ATOMS: atom_id res chain seq x y z
N MET A 1 24.39 17.66 -47.73
CA MET A 1 24.92 17.47 -46.36
C MET A 1 23.74 17.30 -45.47
N ASP A 2 23.54 16.10 -45.13
CA ASP A 2 22.31 15.49 -44.55
C ASP A 2 22.55 15.39 -43.05
N ASP A 3 21.75 16.07 -42.24
CA ASP A 3 21.74 15.87 -40.78
C ASP A 3 20.33 15.52 -40.36
N ARG A 4 20.09 14.20 -40.35
CA ARG A 4 18.89 13.58 -39.79
C ARG A 4 19.09 13.40 -38.29
N LEU A 5 18.40 14.21 -37.49
CA LEU A 5 18.20 13.98 -36.07
C LEU A 5 17.23 12.80 -35.88
N ALA A 6 17.71 11.79 -35.22
CA ALA A 6 16.94 10.62 -34.82
C ALA A 6 15.89 10.97 -33.71
N PRO A 7 14.71 10.36 -33.72
CA PRO A 7 13.72 10.60 -32.68
C PRO A 7 14.09 9.86 -31.41
N THR A 8 13.96 10.55 -30.27
CA THR A 8 14.06 10.02 -28.92
C THR A 8 12.97 8.98 -28.68
N GLU A 9 13.40 7.78 -28.32
CA GLU A 9 12.52 6.71 -27.85
C GLU A 9 11.78 7.13 -26.60
N VAL A 10 10.45 7.22 -26.72
CA VAL A 10 9.54 7.28 -25.59
C VAL A 10 9.29 5.84 -25.16
N GLU A 11 9.79 5.46 -24.00
CA GLU A 11 9.56 4.14 -23.41
C GLU A 11 8.05 3.87 -23.21
N ARG A 12 7.53 2.94 -23.96
CA ARG A 12 6.20 2.37 -23.78
C ARG A 12 6.26 1.38 -22.63
N ILE A 13 5.73 1.75 -21.48
CA ILE A 13 5.42 0.81 -20.41
C ILE A 13 4.20 0.00 -20.85
N THR A 14 4.45 -1.22 -21.28
CA THR A 14 3.39 -2.19 -21.57
C THR A 14 3.16 -3.02 -20.30
N LEU A 15 2.09 -2.71 -19.57
CA LEU A 15 1.60 -3.55 -18.48
C LEU A 15 0.98 -4.82 -19.07
N LEU A 16 1.71 -5.92 -19.06
CA LEU A 16 1.17 -7.26 -19.28
C LEU A 16 1.09 -7.97 -17.92
N SER A 17 -0.08 -7.94 -17.30
CA SER A 17 -0.38 -8.77 -16.14
C SER A 17 -0.71 -10.19 -16.62
N VAL A 18 0.26 -11.09 -16.55
CA VAL A 18 0.01 -12.53 -16.72
C VAL A 18 0.02 -13.16 -15.33
N GLY A 19 -1.16 -13.44 -14.79
CA GLY A 19 -1.31 -14.28 -13.60
C GLY A 19 -1.12 -15.73 -13.96
N CYS A 20 -0.05 -16.36 -13.50
CA CYS A 20 0.11 -17.82 -13.53
C CYS A 20 -0.39 -18.41 -12.21
N TYR A 21 -1.35 -19.33 -12.30
CA TYR A 21 -1.77 -20.17 -11.16
C TYR A 21 -0.86 -21.39 -11.12
N ASP A 22 -0.24 -21.65 -9.98
CA ASP A 22 0.37 -22.94 -9.71
C ASP A 22 -0.65 -23.92 -9.09
N ALA A 23 -0.28 -25.18 -8.97
CA ALA A 23 -1.14 -26.25 -8.47
C ALA A 23 -1.52 -26.09 -6.97
N SER A 24 -1.03 -25.08 -6.27
CA SER A 24 -1.31 -24.76 -4.85
C SER A 24 -2.22 -23.55 -4.65
N GLY A 25 -2.60 -22.85 -5.74
CA GLY A 25 -3.55 -21.73 -5.68
C GLY A 25 -2.97 -20.41 -5.15
N VAL A 26 -1.65 -20.27 -5.14
CA VAL A 26 -0.96 -19.03 -4.72
C VAL A 26 -0.72 -18.14 -5.93
N ILE A 27 -1.19 -16.89 -5.88
CA ILE A 27 -0.93 -15.89 -6.91
C ILE A 27 0.44 -15.28 -6.63
N SER A 28 1.43 -15.59 -7.48
CA SER A 28 2.72 -14.91 -7.45
C SER A 28 2.70 -13.75 -8.43
N PHE A 29 2.78 -12.52 -7.92
CA PHE A 29 3.03 -11.34 -8.74
C PHE A 29 4.53 -11.26 -9.01
N VAL A 30 4.92 -11.49 -10.25
CA VAL A 30 6.29 -11.25 -10.72
C VAL A 30 6.35 -9.81 -11.21
N TYR A 31 7.05 -8.95 -10.47
CA TYR A 31 7.46 -7.65 -10.99
C TYR A 31 8.76 -7.87 -11.77
N GLU A 32 8.67 -7.89 -13.09
CA GLU A 32 9.85 -7.80 -13.93
C GLU A 32 10.36 -6.35 -13.91
N HIS A 33 11.39 -6.09 -13.12
CA HIS A 33 12.27 -4.98 -13.36
C HIS A 33 13.41 -5.49 -14.24
N ASP A 34 13.50 -4.98 -15.47
CA ASP A 34 14.65 -5.19 -16.35
C ASP A 34 15.92 -4.63 -15.69
N ILE A 35 16.67 -5.53 -15.07
CA ILE A 35 18.08 -5.31 -14.77
C ILE A 35 18.83 -6.21 -15.72
N GLU A 36 19.52 -5.59 -16.70
CA GLU A 36 20.48 -6.31 -17.53
C GLU A 36 21.54 -6.96 -16.64
N GLY A 37 21.54 -8.27 -16.60
CA GLY A 37 22.47 -9.07 -15.81
C GLY A 37 21.77 -10.31 -15.24
N GLY A 38 21.59 -11.33 -16.08
CA GLY A 38 20.91 -12.57 -15.72
C GLY A 38 21.53 -13.25 -14.51
N SER A 39 20.79 -13.30 -13.42
CA SER A 39 20.77 -14.41 -12.46
C SER A 39 19.37 -14.43 -11.86
N GLU A 40 18.73 -15.58 -11.91
CA GLU A 40 17.45 -15.84 -11.27
C GLU A 40 17.47 -15.30 -9.84
N MET A 41 16.75 -14.21 -9.57
CA MET A 41 16.59 -13.70 -8.22
C MET A 41 15.69 -14.67 -7.46
N ASN A 42 16.31 -15.64 -6.82
CA ASN A 42 15.68 -16.45 -5.80
C ASN A 42 15.12 -15.51 -4.73
N GLN A 43 13.81 -15.53 -4.50
CA GLN A 43 13.08 -14.76 -3.49
C GLN A 43 13.47 -15.13 -2.03
N TYR A 44 14.56 -15.86 -1.85
CA TYR A 44 15.05 -16.32 -0.55
C TYR A 44 16.20 -15.43 -0.08
N ILE A 45 16.36 -15.34 1.23
CA ILE A 45 17.45 -14.64 1.91
C ILE A 45 18.76 -15.05 1.25
N THR A 46 19.32 -14.18 0.46
CA THR A 46 20.61 -14.44 -0.15
C THR A 46 21.71 -14.19 0.88
N GLY A 47 22.70 -15.05 0.97
CA GLY A 47 23.88 -14.80 1.80
C GLY A 47 24.54 -13.46 1.49
N THR A 48 24.37 -12.98 0.27
CA THR A 48 24.82 -11.67 -0.20
C THR A 48 24.13 -10.52 0.57
N ALA A 49 22.82 -10.64 0.87
CA ALA A 49 22.07 -9.64 1.63
C ALA A 49 22.58 -9.58 3.08
N ILE A 50 22.76 -10.73 3.73
CA ILE A 50 23.31 -10.82 5.10
C ILE A 50 24.72 -10.23 5.14
N LYS A 51 25.58 -10.56 4.18
CA LYS A 51 26.92 -10.00 4.06
C LYS A 51 26.91 -8.48 3.90
N GLY A 52 26.09 -7.98 2.97
CA GLY A 52 25.97 -6.54 2.70
C GLY A 52 25.48 -5.76 3.93
N LEU A 53 24.47 -6.28 4.65
CA LEU A 53 23.94 -5.68 5.89
C LEU A 53 24.98 -5.66 7.00
N ARG A 54 25.74 -6.77 7.17
CA ARG A 54 26.81 -6.85 8.15
C ARG A 54 27.94 -5.84 7.86
N GLU A 55 28.40 -5.80 6.60
CA GLU A 55 29.46 -4.86 6.19
C GLU A 55 29.03 -3.40 6.32
N GLN A 56 27.80 -3.08 5.99
CA GLN A 56 27.22 -1.75 6.17
C GLN A 56 27.24 -1.33 7.66
N ARG A 57 27.04 -2.28 8.57
CA ARG A 57 27.15 -2.09 10.04
C ARG A 57 28.56 -2.17 10.57
N LYS A 58 29.56 -2.39 9.70
CA LYS A 58 30.98 -2.54 10.06
C LYS A 58 31.23 -3.66 11.06
N MET A 59 30.41 -4.72 11.00
CA MET A 59 30.52 -5.90 11.86
C MET A 59 31.39 -6.97 11.22
N THR A 60 32.13 -7.73 12.04
CA THR A 60 32.83 -8.96 11.59
C THR A 60 31.87 -10.14 11.59
N GLN A 61 32.21 -11.22 10.86
CA GLN A 61 31.41 -12.47 10.89
C GLN A 61 31.33 -13.04 12.31
N LEU A 62 32.41 -12.91 13.09
CA LEU A 62 32.46 -13.34 14.48
C LEU A 62 31.47 -12.56 15.35
N GLN A 63 31.47 -11.24 15.25
CA GLN A 63 30.54 -10.39 16.00
C GLN A 63 29.08 -10.71 15.69
N LEU A 64 28.72 -10.92 14.41
CA LEU A 64 27.37 -11.34 14.05
C LEU A 64 27.05 -12.72 14.62
N ALA A 65 28.00 -13.65 14.57
CA ALA A 65 27.86 -15.00 15.13
C ALA A 65 27.62 -14.99 16.65
N GLU A 66 28.33 -14.14 17.39
CA GLU A 66 28.15 -13.96 18.83
C GLU A 66 26.74 -13.43 19.17
N ILE A 67 26.25 -12.42 18.42
CA ILE A 67 24.92 -11.85 18.62
C ILE A 67 23.83 -12.91 18.37
N LEU A 68 24.02 -13.75 17.35
CA LEU A 68 23.03 -14.76 16.95
C LEU A 68 23.19 -16.10 17.73
N GLY A 69 24.20 -16.23 18.56
CA GLY A 69 24.48 -17.47 19.29
C GLY A 69 24.86 -18.64 18.38
N VAL A 70 25.48 -18.37 17.23
CA VAL A 70 25.91 -19.39 16.24
C VAL A 70 27.42 -19.38 16.05
N SER A 71 27.98 -20.35 15.31
CA SER A 71 29.39 -20.33 14.99
C SER A 71 29.71 -19.35 13.83
N GLU A 72 30.91 -18.75 13.84
CA GLU A 72 31.40 -17.92 12.74
C GLU A 72 31.34 -18.70 11.39
N LYS A 73 31.67 -20.02 11.43
CA LYS A 73 31.55 -20.88 10.24
C LYS A 73 30.14 -20.95 9.70
N THR A 74 29.13 -20.83 10.56
CA THR A 74 27.71 -20.81 10.15
C THR A 74 27.39 -19.55 9.39
N VAL A 75 27.79 -18.39 9.89
CA VAL A 75 27.64 -17.09 9.22
C VAL A 75 28.38 -17.10 7.88
N SER A 76 29.62 -17.60 7.85
CA SER A 76 30.40 -17.72 6.63
C SER A 76 29.74 -18.63 5.58
N LYS A 77 29.07 -19.72 6.00
CA LYS A 77 28.30 -20.56 5.08
C LYS A 77 27.12 -19.82 4.46
N TRP A 78 26.41 -19.01 5.24
CA TRP A 78 25.31 -18.20 4.71
C TRP A 78 25.81 -17.18 3.69
N GLU A 79 26.85 -16.43 4.04
CA GLU A 79 27.42 -15.38 3.18
C GLU A 79 28.04 -15.91 1.89
N THR A 80 28.44 -17.19 1.89
CA THR A 80 29.00 -17.87 0.71
C THR A 80 27.96 -18.75 -0.03
N MET A 81 26.66 -18.60 0.30
CA MET A 81 25.56 -19.35 -0.33
C MET A 81 25.66 -20.88 -0.18
N ARG A 82 26.42 -21.37 0.80
CA ARG A 82 26.58 -22.81 1.10
C ARG A 82 25.58 -23.34 2.12
N GLY A 83 24.64 -22.49 2.55
CA GLY A 83 23.56 -22.81 3.47
C GLY A 83 22.72 -21.58 3.71
N LEU A 84 21.50 -21.81 4.22
CA LEU A 84 20.56 -20.76 4.59
C LEU A 84 20.40 -20.71 6.11
N PRO A 85 20.05 -19.54 6.69
CA PRO A 85 19.64 -19.47 8.08
C PRO A 85 18.38 -20.30 8.33
N ASP A 86 18.28 -20.88 9.51
CA ASP A 86 17.05 -21.48 9.99
C ASP A 86 15.94 -20.39 10.14
N ILE A 87 14.69 -20.76 9.92
CA ILE A 87 13.56 -19.85 10.03
C ILE A 87 13.48 -19.19 11.40
N MET A 88 13.89 -19.90 12.46
CA MET A 88 13.93 -19.38 13.82
C MET A 88 15.02 -18.31 14.04
N LEU A 89 15.96 -18.18 13.11
CA LEU A 89 17.01 -17.16 13.16
C LEU A 89 16.66 -15.90 12.36
N LEU A 90 15.54 -15.89 11.60
CA LEU A 90 15.15 -14.74 10.79
C LEU A 90 14.88 -13.50 11.65
N GLU A 91 14.15 -13.67 12.75
CA GLU A 91 13.85 -12.60 13.69
C GLU A 91 15.12 -12.10 14.40
N PRO A 92 15.96 -12.94 15.02
CA PRO A 92 17.25 -12.51 15.58
C PRO A 92 18.17 -11.81 14.56
N ILE A 93 18.21 -12.26 13.31
CA ILE A 93 19.00 -11.62 12.24
C ILE A 93 18.43 -10.23 11.92
N SER A 94 17.11 -10.12 11.77
CA SER A 94 16.46 -8.85 11.47
C SER A 94 16.66 -7.84 12.60
N ASP A 95 16.58 -8.28 13.85
CA ASP A 95 16.84 -7.46 15.04
C ASP A 95 18.31 -6.99 15.10
N ALA A 96 19.25 -7.89 14.84
CA ALA A 96 20.68 -7.54 14.79
C ALA A 96 20.99 -6.48 13.74
N PHE A 97 20.24 -6.48 12.65
CA PHE A 97 20.35 -5.48 11.59
C PHE A 97 19.36 -4.34 11.71
N GLY A 98 18.43 -4.32 12.68
CA GLY A 98 17.40 -3.30 12.87
C GLY A 98 16.55 -3.08 11.61
N ILE A 99 16.19 -4.16 10.96
CA ILE A 99 15.30 -4.21 9.79
C ILE A 99 14.15 -5.17 10.10
N SER A 100 13.10 -5.13 9.31
CA SER A 100 12.02 -6.10 9.45
C SER A 100 12.36 -7.44 8.77
N VAL A 101 11.72 -8.54 9.19
CA VAL A 101 11.87 -9.85 8.52
C VAL A 101 11.50 -9.79 7.03
N PRO A 102 10.41 -9.09 6.60
CA PRO A 102 10.14 -8.88 5.17
C PRO A 102 11.27 -8.18 4.41
N GLU A 103 11.92 -7.16 4.99
CA GLU A 103 13.08 -6.50 4.39
C GLU A 103 14.28 -7.45 4.26
N LEU A 104 14.52 -8.27 5.29
CA LEU A 104 15.56 -9.29 5.24
C LEU A 104 15.32 -10.31 4.12
N ILE A 105 14.09 -10.77 3.97
CA ILE A 105 13.69 -11.76 2.95
C ILE A 105 13.71 -11.16 1.55
N SER A 106 13.23 -9.94 1.38
CA SER A 106 13.20 -9.27 0.07
C SER A 106 14.58 -8.79 -0.39
N GLY A 107 15.53 -8.63 0.55
CA GLY A 107 16.83 -8.04 0.26
C GLY A 107 16.79 -6.53 0.01
N TYR A 108 15.62 -5.90 0.08
CA TYR A 108 15.45 -4.47 -0.10
C TYR A 108 15.40 -3.77 1.26
N GLN A 109 16.38 -2.90 1.52
CA GLN A 109 16.22 -1.92 2.59
C GLN A 109 15.22 -0.86 2.13
N ILE A 110 14.12 -0.75 2.85
CA ILE A 110 13.21 0.37 2.69
C ILE A 110 13.91 1.62 3.23
N LYS A 111 14.62 2.33 2.37
CA LYS A 111 15.12 3.66 2.72
C LYS A 111 13.90 4.52 2.92
N ASN A 112 13.73 5.00 4.16
CA ASN A 112 12.72 6.01 4.43
C ASN A 112 13.01 7.23 3.56
N ALA A 113 12.33 7.32 2.42
CA ALA A 113 12.48 8.41 1.47
C ALA A 113 11.88 9.72 2.01
N ASN A 114 11.31 9.67 3.22
CA ASN A 114 10.64 10.80 3.88
C ASN A 114 9.73 11.58 2.92
N VAL A 115 9.00 10.86 2.08
CA VAL A 115 8.05 11.45 1.16
C VAL A 115 6.91 12.02 1.98
N SER A 116 6.83 13.35 2.09
CA SER A 116 5.69 13.99 2.74
C SER A 116 4.44 13.72 1.91
N ALA A 117 3.59 12.83 2.42
CA ALA A 117 2.27 12.61 1.87
C ALA A 117 1.32 13.68 2.43
N ASN A 118 0.55 14.35 1.58
CA ASN A 118 -0.57 15.15 2.04
C ASN A 118 -1.84 14.29 2.08
N MET A 119 -2.86 14.75 2.80
CA MET A 119 -4.11 14.00 2.98
C MET A 119 -4.88 13.75 1.66
N MET A 120 -4.60 14.49 0.59
CA MET A 120 -5.19 14.25 -0.74
C MET A 120 -4.74 12.93 -1.37
N ARG A 121 -3.68 12.32 -0.84
CA ARG A 121 -3.22 10.95 -1.20
C ARG A 121 -3.88 9.86 -0.36
N SER A 122 -4.83 10.21 0.48
CA SER A 122 -5.58 9.26 1.31
C SER A 122 -6.11 8.08 0.51
N LYS A 123 -5.95 6.92 1.08
CA LYS A 123 -6.48 5.66 0.58
C LYS A 123 -7.42 5.05 1.62
N PHE A 124 -8.50 4.45 1.14
CA PHE A 124 -9.45 3.73 1.97
C PHE A 124 -9.39 2.26 1.60
N TYR A 125 -9.27 1.41 2.60
CA TYR A 125 -9.28 -0.04 2.47
C TYR A 125 -10.50 -0.57 3.20
N ILE A 126 -11.35 -1.31 2.51
CA ILE A 126 -12.60 -1.81 3.07
C ILE A 126 -12.55 -3.33 3.10
N CYS A 127 -12.78 -3.92 4.28
CA CYS A 127 -12.80 -5.36 4.41
C CYS A 127 -14.14 -5.92 3.94
N PRO A 128 -14.17 -6.82 2.94
CA PRO A 128 -15.42 -7.39 2.44
C PRO A 128 -16.09 -8.35 3.44
N VAL A 129 -15.36 -8.82 4.46
CA VAL A 129 -15.89 -9.75 5.46
C VAL A 129 -16.61 -9.03 6.60
N CYS A 130 -16.00 -7.96 7.13
CA CYS A 130 -16.55 -7.30 8.34
C CYS A 130 -16.94 -5.83 8.11
N GLY A 131 -16.75 -5.29 6.90
CA GLY A 131 -17.03 -3.88 6.59
C GLY A 131 -16.10 -2.89 7.33
N ASN A 132 -14.98 -3.37 7.89
CA ASN A 132 -14.01 -2.50 8.55
C ASN A 132 -13.39 -1.55 7.52
N VAL A 133 -13.29 -0.26 7.87
CA VAL A 133 -12.71 0.78 7.03
C VAL A 133 -11.38 1.20 7.64
N ILE A 134 -10.32 1.11 6.86
CA ILE A 134 -8.97 1.51 7.25
C ILE A 134 -8.57 2.67 6.35
N HIS A 135 -8.20 3.78 6.96
CA HIS A 135 -7.74 4.98 6.26
C HIS A 135 -6.22 5.10 6.38
N SER A 136 -5.56 5.39 5.27
CA SER A 136 -4.12 5.62 5.21
C SER A 136 -3.80 6.89 4.42
N MET A 137 -2.74 7.62 4.78
CA MET A 137 -2.27 8.81 4.04
C MET A 137 -1.48 8.47 2.78
N GLY A 138 -1.27 7.21 2.48
CA GLY A 138 -0.55 6.71 1.31
C GLY A 138 -0.84 5.23 1.10
N GLU A 139 -0.14 4.60 0.18
CA GLU A 139 -0.24 3.16 -0.02
C GLU A 139 0.33 2.40 1.17
N ALA A 140 -0.40 1.39 1.60
CA ALA A 140 -0.02 0.50 2.70
C ALA A 140 -0.42 -0.94 2.37
N VAL A 141 0.33 -1.89 2.86
CA VAL A 141 -0.07 -3.30 2.83
C VAL A 141 -0.96 -3.56 4.04
N VAL A 142 -2.24 -3.78 3.80
CA VAL A 142 -3.25 -3.91 4.83
C VAL A 142 -3.88 -5.29 4.77
N HIS A 143 -3.99 -5.95 5.93
CA HIS A 143 -4.65 -7.25 6.04
C HIS A 143 -5.79 -7.17 7.05
N CYS A 144 -6.92 -7.79 6.73
CA CYS A 144 -8.04 -7.97 7.63
C CYS A 144 -8.65 -9.35 7.41
N HIS A 145 -8.90 -10.13 8.47
CA HIS A 145 -9.40 -11.51 8.39
C HIS A 145 -8.56 -12.43 7.49
N GLY A 146 -7.21 -12.24 7.47
CA GLY A 146 -6.31 -13.02 6.62
C GLY A 146 -6.35 -12.66 5.13
N ILE A 147 -7.13 -11.66 4.75
CA ILE A 147 -7.23 -11.16 3.37
C ILE A 147 -6.40 -9.89 3.23
N GLN A 148 -5.55 -9.82 2.22
CA GLN A 148 -4.90 -8.57 1.84
C GLN A 148 -5.92 -7.66 1.17
N LEU A 149 -6.09 -6.45 1.72
CA LEU A 149 -7.00 -5.46 1.19
C LEU A 149 -6.28 -4.59 0.16
N LEU A 150 -6.91 -4.41 -0.99
CA LEU A 150 -6.49 -3.41 -1.96
C LEU A 150 -7.12 -2.05 -1.62
N PRO A 151 -6.46 -0.93 -1.94
CA PRO A 151 -7.07 0.38 -1.79
C PRO A 151 -8.28 0.49 -2.72
N ALA A 152 -9.41 0.97 -2.19
CA ALA A 152 -10.58 1.22 -3.00
C ALA A 152 -10.29 2.36 -4.00
N GLU A 153 -10.59 2.12 -5.26
CA GLU A 153 -10.52 3.13 -6.31
C GLU A 153 -11.81 3.95 -6.31
N ALA A 154 -11.67 5.27 -6.35
CA ALA A 154 -12.81 6.16 -6.30
C ALA A 154 -13.33 6.43 -7.71
N GLU A 155 -14.58 6.12 -7.95
CA GLU A 155 -15.30 6.43 -9.18
C GLU A 155 -15.99 7.80 -9.12
N GLN A 156 -16.37 8.31 -10.26
CA GLN A 156 -17.21 9.51 -10.33
C GLN A 156 -18.65 9.14 -9.94
N THR A 157 -19.35 10.10 -9.34
CA THR A 157 -20.76 9.92 -8.96
C THR A 157 -21.65 9.70 -10.19
N ASP A 158 -22.61 8.80 -10.08
CA ASP A 158 -23.59 8.44 -11.10
C ASP A 158 -25.03 8.89 -10.71
N GLU A 159 -26.01 8.50 -11.50
CA GLU A 159 -27.42 8.84 -11.26
C GLU A 159 -27.98 8.23 -9.95
N HIS A 160 -27.45 7.08 -9.52
CA HIS A 160 -27.87 6.36 -8.30
C HIS A 160 -27.13 6.82 -7.05
N HIS A 161 -25.98 7.51 -7.23
CA HIS A 161 -25.12 7.99 -6.16
C HIS A 161 -24.92 9.50 -6.24
N MET A 162 -25.99 10.22 -6.60
CA MET A 162 -25.94 11.68 -6.75
C MET A 162 -25.70 12.34 -5.40
N ILE A 163 -24.67 13.17 -5.34
CA ILE A 163 -24.28 13.91 -4.15
C ILE A 163 -24.73 15.37 -4.24
N PHE A 164 -25.27 15.88 -3.15
CA PHE A 164 -25.62 17.29 -2.97
C PHE A 164 -24.72 17.86 -1.87
N ILE A 165 -24.03 18.95 -2.19
CA ILE A 165 -23.15 19.66 -1.28
C ILE A 165 -23.67 21.09 -1.14
N GLU A 166 -24.12 21.44 0.04
CA GLU A 166 -24.62 22.77 0.37
C GLU A 166 -23.73 23.41 1.43
N ARG A 167 -23.39 24.67 1.23
CA ARG A 167 -22.66 25.43 2.24
C ARG A 167 -23.63 26.05 3.22
N VAL A 168 -23.51 25.69 4.48
CA VAL A 168 -24.28 26.23 5.59
C VAL A 168 -23.31 26.86 6.61
N GLU A 169 -23.22 28.19 6.63
CA GLU A 169 -22.28 28.93 7.48
C GLU A 169 -20.81 28.51 7.24
N ASP A 170 -20.19 27.84 8.23
CA ASP A 170 -18.82 27.35 8.23
C ASP A 170 -18.73 25.84 7.98
N GLU A 171 -19.82 25.21 7.55
CA GLU A 171 -19.92 23.78 7.27
C GLU A 171 -20.41 23.49 5.85
N TYR A 172 -20.00 22.33 5.33
CA TYR A 172 -20.67 21.70 4.21
C TYR A 172 -21.68 20.70 4.75
N PHE A 173 -22.94 20.86 4.34
CA PHE A 173 -23.96 19.84 4.47
C PHE A 173 -23.92 18.98 3.20
N VAL A 174 -23.62 17.70 3.40
CA VAL A 174 -23.47 16.71 2.33
C VAL A 174 -24.58 15.70 2.44
N ARG A 175 -25.36 15.51 1.38
CA ARG A 175 -26.41 14.49 1.27
C ARG A 175 -26.20 13.69 0.01
N ILE A 176 -26.36 12.38 0.10
CA ILE A 176 -26.31 11.45 -1.03
C ILE A 176 -27.71 10.91 -1.27
N ASN A 177 -28.16 10.98 -2.52
CA ASN A 177 -29.44 10.38 -2.89
C ASN A 177 -29.26 8.87 -3.00
N HIS A 178 -29.59 8.15 -1.93
CA HIS A 178 -29.39 6.71 -1.82
C HIS A 178 -30.48 6.07 -0.97
N GLU A 179 -30.88 4.84 -1.31
CA GLU A 179 -32.03 4.17 -0.66
C GLU A 179 -31.78 3.68 0.79
N MET A 180 -30.55 3.61 1.25
CA MET A 180 -30.14 3.27 2.63
C MET A 180 -30.86 2.07 3.25
N THR A 181 -30.96 0.97 2.51
CA THR A 181 -31.60 -0.27 3.03
C THR A 181 -30.64 -1.07 3.90
N LYS A 182 -31.12 -2.14 4.56
CA LYS A 182 -30.28 -3.03 5.38
C LYS A 182 -29.15 -3.68 4.62
N THR A 183 -29.34 -3.92 3.36
CA THR A 183 -28.38 -4.66 2.51
C THR A 183 -27.70 -3.79 1.47
N HIS A 184 -28.13 -2.53 1.29
CA HIS A 184 -27.57 -1.57 0.35
C HIS A 184 -27.60 -0.17 0.97
N TYR A 185 -26.45 0.35 1.34
CA TYR A 185 -26.34 1.61 2.09
C TYR A 185 -24.96 2.25 1.93
N ILE A 186 -24.91 3.55 2.14
CA ILE A 186 -23.65 4.29 2.25
C ILE A 186 -23.07 4.05 3.65
N SER A 187 -21.88 3.49 3.72
CA SER A 187 -21.27 3.11 4.99
C SER A 187 -20.47 4.23 5.67
N PHE A 188 -19.96 5.18 4.89
CA PHE A 188 -19.31 6.39 5.42
C PHE A 188 -19.30 7.50 4.37
N ILE A 189 -19.15 8.74 4.86
CA ILE A 189 -18.81 9.93 4.06
C ILE A 189 -17.54 10.53 4.66
N ALA A 190 -16.60 10.95 3.82
CA ALA A 190 -15.34 11.57 4.22
C ALA A 190 -15.09 12.86 3.45
N ALA A 191 -14.79 13.93 4.16
CA ALA A 191 -14.35 15.21 3.61
C ALA A 191 -12.83 15.34 3.72
N VAL A 192 -12.14 15.46 2.58
CA VAL A 192 -10.68 15.44 2.50
C VAL A 192 -10.17 16.83 2.08
N SER A 193 -9.21 17.33 2.85
CA SER A 193 -8.41 18.51 2.54
C SER A 193 -6.93 18.12 2.40
N SER A 194 -6.03 19.10 2.18
CA SER A 194 -4.59 18.84 2.19
C SER A 194 -4.04 18.41 3.56
N GLU A 195 -4.73 18.79 4.64
CA GLU A 195 -4.21 18.68 6.02
C GLU A 195 -5.03 17.75 6.91
N ARG A 196 -6.28 17.45 6.53
CA ARG A 196 -7.18 16.63 7.36
C ARG A 196 -8.14 15.80 6.54
N CYS A 197 -8.58 14.70 7.13
CA CYS A 197 -9.71 13.90 6.70
C CYS A 197 -10.74 13.87 7.83
N GLN A 198 -11.96 14.29 7.54
CA GLN A 198 -13.10 14.21 8.45
C GLN A 198 -13.98 13.09 7.95
N MET A 199 -14.25 12.08 8.75
CA MET A 199 -15.05 10.92 8.36
C MET A 199 -16.22 10.74 9.30
N VAL A 200 -17.40 10.51 8.73
CA VAL A 200 -18.62 10.17 9.44
C VAL A 200 -19.08 8.78 9.01
N LYS A 201 -19.22 7.87 9.98
CA LYS A 201 -19.78 6.53 9.76
C LYS A 201 -21.28 6.63 9.66
N LEU A 202 -21.87 5.98 8.65
CA LEU A 202 -23.30 5.86 8.46
C LEU A 202 -23.75 4.41 8.69
N TYR A 203 -25.04 4.26 8.92
CA TYR A 203 -25.67 2.98 9.22
C TYR A 203 -26.86 2.72 8.32
N PRO A 204 -27.21 1.46 8.05
CA PRO A 204 -28.42 1.10 7.34
C PRO A 204 -29.68 1.74 7.98
N GLU A 205 -30.67 2.02 7.15
CA GLU A 205 -31.96 2.59 7.56
C GLU A 205 -31.86 4.01 8.18
N GLY A 206 -30.69 4.65 8.12
CA GLY A 206 -30.47 6.04 8.50
C GLY A 206 -30.47 6.97 7.30
N GLU A 207 -30.21 8.25 7.54
CA GLU A 207 -30.05 9.23 6.46
C GLU A 207 -28.63 9.18 5.89
N ALA A 208 -28.50 9.28 4.56
CA ALA A 208 -27.21 9.35 3.88
C ALA A 208 -26.67 10.80 3.85
N GLU A 209 -26.50 11.40 5.04
CA GLU A 209 -26.07 12.79 5.18
C GLU A 209 -25.04 13.00 6.29
N ALA A 210 -24.23 14.05 6.14
CA ALA A 210 -23.22 14.42 7.12
C ALA A 210 -22.87 15.90 7.01
N ARG A 211 -22.32 16.47 8.10
CA ARG A 211 -21.80 17.84 8.14
C ARG A 211 -20.29 17.82 8.36
N PHE A 212 -19.60 18.69 7.65
CA PHE A 212 -18.15 18.79 7.69
C PHE A 212 -17.71 20.26 7.77
N LYS A 213 -16.70 20.55 8.59
CA LYS A 213 -16.07 21.87 8.59
C LYS A 213 -15.43 22.17 7.24
N ILE A 214 -15.69 23.35 6.69
CA ILE A 214 -15.24 23.78 5.35
C ILE A 214 -13.71 23.78 5.22
N CYS A 215 -12.97 24.11 6.27
CA CYS A 215 -11.52 24.26 6.42
C CYS A 215 -10.67 23.54 5.33
N GLY A 216 -10.64 24.12 4.12
CA GLY A 216 -9.79 23.62 3.02
C GLY A 216 -10.25 22.30 2.37
N VAL A 217 -11.48 21.84 2.61
CA VAL A 217 -12.03 20.65 1.94
C VAL A 217 -11.97 20.82 0.44
N ARG A 218 -11.46 19.82 -0.26
CA ARG A 218 -11.32 19.79 -1.72
C ARG A 218 -12.08 18.63 -2.36
N ARG A 219 -12.32 17.57 -1.60
CA ARG A 219 -12.97 16.36 -2.09
C ARG A 219 -13.86 15.75 -1.03
N ILE A 220 -15.04 15.31 -1.45
CA ILE A 220 -15.90 14.43 -0.67
C ILE A 220 -15.78 13.03 -1.26
N CYS A 221 -15.52 12.03 -0.40
CA CYS A 221 -15.54 10.63 -0.75
C CYS A 221 -16.65 9.95 0.04
N PHE A 222 -17.29 8.94 -0.53
CA PHE A 222 -18.27 8.13 0.19
C PHE A 222 -18.26 6.69 -0.37
N TYR A 223 -18.63 5.75 0.47
CA TYR A 223 -18.57 4.34 0.11
C TYR A 223 -19.94 3.67 0.22
N CYS A 224 -20.42 3.16 -0.93
CA CYS A 224 -21.55 2.26 -1.01
C CYS A 224 -21.06 0.81 -0.78
N ASN A 225 -21.74 0.06 0.08
CA ASN A 225 -21.34 -1.31 0.41
C ASN A 225 -21.49 -2.31 -0.75
N ARG A 226 -22.19 -1.95 -1.83
CA ARG A 226 -22.34 -2.75 -3.06
C ARG A 226 -21.52 -2.21 -4.23
N ASP A 227 -21.57 -0.91 -4.42
CA ASP A 227 -21.11 -0.29 -5.68
C ASP A 227 -19.72 0.34 -5.55
N GLY A 228 -19.16 0.40 -4.31
CA GLY A 228 -17.78 0.82 -4.11
C GLY A 228 -17.60 2.25 -3.62
N LEU A 229 -16.42 2.80 -3.86
CA LEU A 229 -16.02 4.14 -3.43
C LEU A 229 -16.31 5.15 -4.53
N PHE A 230 -16.95 6.26 -4.17
CA PHE A 230 -17.21 7.40 -5.04
C PHE A 230 -16.53 8.66 -4.53
N SER A 231 -16.24 9.58 -5.44
CA SER A 231 -15.68 10.87 -5.07
C SER A 231 -16.20 12.02 -5.92
N GLN A 232 -16.36 13.18 -5.28
CA GLN A 232 -16.73 14.44 -5.90
C GLN A 232 -15.78 15.53 -5.41
N ASP A 233 -15.16 16.26 -6.34
CA ASP A 233 -14.37 17.44 -5.98
C ASP A 233 -15.30 18.62 -5.63
N VAL A 234 -14.96 19.34 -4.55
CA VAL A 234 -15.69 20.52 -4.10
C VAL A 234 -15.13 21.72 -4.84
N VAL A 235 -15.97 22.34 -5.66
CA VAL A 235 -15.64 23.56 -6.39
C VAL A 235 -15.59 24.70 -5.38
N LYS A 236 -14.49 25.45 -5.35
CA LYS A 236 -14.41 26.68 -4.58
C LYS A 236 -15.19 27.77 -5.33
N GLU A 237 -16.24 28.26 -4.72
CA GLU A 237 -16.85 29.54 -5.11
C GLU A 237 -15.96 30.71 -4.63
#